data_a823f48f2b3c9eefc47e96945f248c89
#
_entry.id   a823f48f2b3c9eefc47e96945f248c89
#
_cell.length_a   1.000
_cell.length_b   1.000
_cell.length_c   1.000
_cell.angle_alpha   90.00
_cell.angle_beta   90.00
_cell.angle_gamma   90.00
#
_symmetry.space_group_name_H-M   'P 1'
#
loop_
_entity.id
_entity.type
_entity.pdbx_description
1 polymer ?
#
loop_
_entity_poly.entity_id
_entity_poly.type
_entity_poly.pdbx_seq_one_letter_code
_entity_poly.pdbx_strand_id
1 'polypeptide(L)'
;MNREHCYCVIMAGGTGVRFWPVSRAAKPKQFLDVADTGKTFIQSTYERFLKVVPKENILIVTGDRYHDIVMEQIPDLAPENLLLEPYSRNTAPCIAYATYTILKRDPQARVVVTPSDHMIDNAELFAETISNAFDYIEGNDILMTLGVVPTRPDTNYGYIQACGGSDVYKNDRPMKVKTFTEKPDRELAKVFISTGEFFWNSGIFLWKAENIRRTMEKYLPEVTRQFQGWENALGTSVENEFITRAYTDCRNISIDYGVMEKTDQSWMYPVKFGWGDIGTWESLYNIIPEKDRNGNAVSAEKTLIEDTSGVLVVSPEKKKLIAVKGLEDYMVIDTDDVLVICPKDDKKFKDFISGIGMPEFEKYR
;
A
#
# COMPACT_ATOMS: atom_id res chain seq x y z
N MET A 1 -12.42 -7.81 23.57
CA MET A 1 -13.26 -7.84 22.37
C MET A 1 -13.19 -9.19 21.69
N ASN A 2 -14.30 -9.71 21.19
CA ASN A 2 -14.29 -10.89 20.32
C ASN A 2 -13.78 -10.47 18.93
N ARG A 3 -12.59 -10.96 18.51
CA ARG A 3 -11.98 -10.67 17.22
C ARG A 3 -12.37 -11.67 16.13
N GLU A 4 -13.23 -12.61 16.44
CA GLU A 4 -13.69 -13.65 15.52
C GLU A 4 -14.25 -13.08 14.21
N HIS A 5 -14.97 -11.95 14.28
CA HIS A 5 -15.54 -11.24 13.14
C HIS A 5 -14.62 -10.14 12.57
N CYS A 6 -13.35 -10.05 12.99
CA CYS A 6 -12.38 -9.09 12.44
C CYS A 6 -11.57 -9.75 11.34
N TYR A 7 -11.53 -9.12 10.17
CA TYR A 7 -10.84 -9.59 8.97
C TYR A 7 -9.81 -8.59 8.50
N CYS A 8 -8.74 -9.07 7.87
CA CYS A 8 -7.77 -8.25 7.17
C CYS A 8 -7.69 -8.62 5.71
N VAL A 9 -7.70 -7.62 4.83
CA VAL A 9 -7.47 -7.76 3.40
C VAL A 9 -6.18 -7.04 3.04
N ILE A 10 -5.14 -7.79 2.65
CA ILE A 10 -3.85 -7.26 2.20
C ILE A 10 -3.87 -7.18 0.68
N MET A 11 -3.85 -5.95 0.13
CA MET A 11 -3.81 -5.71 -1.31
C MET A 11 -2.37 -5.76 -1.82
N ALA A 12 -2.04 -6.75 -2.64
CA ALA A 12 -0.69 -7.02 -3.15
C ALA A 12 -0.61 -7.02 -4.68
N GLY A 13 -1.46 -6.24 -5.37
CA GLY A 13 -1.58 -6.22 -6.84
C GLY A 13 -0.68 -5.23 -7.58
N GLY A 14 0.11 -4.40 -6.88
CA GLY A 14 0.96 -3.39 -7.48
C GLY A 14 2.16 -3.97 -8.25
N THR A 15 2.58 -3.31 -9.34
CA THR A 15 3.74 -3.72 -10.15
C THR A 15 5.07 -3.16 -9.65
N GLY A 16 5.05 -2.18 -8.73
CA GLY A 16 6.24 -1.64 -8.07
C GLY A 16 7.30 -1.01 -8.99
N VAL A 17 6.94 -0.61 -10.19
CA VAL A 17 7.87 -0.15 -11.26
C VAL A 17 8.85 0.95 -10.84
N ARG A 18 8.49 1.76 -9.85
CA ARG A 18 9.35 2.87 -9.36
C ARG A 18 10.60 2.41 -8.59
N PHE A 19 10.66 1.12 -8.22
CA PHE A 19 11.84 0.49 -7.60
C PHE A 19 12.67 -0.32 -8.59
N TRP A 20 12.42 -0.12 -9.90
CA TRP A 20 13.33 -0.67 -10.88
C TRP A 20 14.76 -0.12 -10.65
N PRO A 21 15.83 -0.91 -10.79
CA PRO A 21 15.90 -2.26 -11.35
C PRO A 21 15.73 -3.40 -10.33
N VAL A 22 15.53 -3.13 -9.05
CA VAL A 22 15.35 -4.17 -8.01
C VAL A 22 13.96 -4.79 -8.08
N SER A 23 12.93 -3.96 -8.31
CA SER A 23 11.57 -4.43 -8.58
C SER A 23 11.40 -4.74 -10.07
N ARG A 24 10.87 -5.91 -10.37
CA ARG A 24 10.63 -6.43 -11.74
C ARG A 24 9.18 -6.90 -11.84
N ALA A 25 8.70 -7.05 -13.08
CA ALA A 25 7.35 -7.58 -13.33
C ALA A 25 7.12 -8.96 -12.73
N ALA A 26 8.17 -9.80 -12.69
CA ALA A 26 8.12 -11.13 -12.07
C ALA A 26 8.20 -11.08 -10.53
N LYS A 27 8.84 -10.06 -9.96
CA LYS A 27 9.02 -9.91 -8.50
C LYS A 27 8.88 -8.43 -8.11
N PRO A 28 7.65 -7.91 -8.02
CA PRO A 28 7.42 -6.51 -7.66
C PRO A 28 7.74 -6.20 -6.20
N LYS A 29 7.77 -4.91 -5.88
CA LYS A 29 8.22 -4.31 -4.62
C LYS A 29 7.72 -5.05 -3.37
N GLN A 30 6.45 -5.42 -3.32
CA GLN A 30 5.85 -6.06 -2.13
C GLN A 30 6.50 -7.40 -1.76
N PHE A 31 7.16 -8.05 -2.70
CA PHE A 31 7.87 -9.33 -2.51
C PHE A 31 9.37 -9.16 -2.28
N LEU A 32 9.83 -7.94 -2.04
CA LEU A 32 11.23 -7.58 -1.83
C LEU A 32 11.46 -7.10 -0.40
N ASP A 33 12.67 -7.34 0.12
CA ASP A 33 13.21 -6.67 1.30
C ASP A 33 14.04 -5.46 0.86
N VAL A 34 13.36 -4.37 0.57
CA VAL A 34 14.01 -3.14 0.08
C VAL A 34 14.65 -2.34 1.23
N ALA A 35 14.20 -2.58 2.46
CA ALA A 35 14.65 -1.88 3.65
C ALA A 35 15.71 -2.65 4.45
N ASP A 36 16.20 -3.79 3.93
CA ASP A 36 17.21 -4.68 4.56
C ASP A 36 16.82 -5.10 6.00
N THR A 37 15.54 -5.45 6.18
CA THR A 37 14.98 -5.85 7.48
C THR A 37 15.02 -7.36 7.70
N GLY A 38 15.43 -8.14 6.72
CA GLY A 38 15.36 -9.60 6.68
C GLY A 38 13.98 -10.15 6.30
N LYS A 39 13.01 -9.27 5.96
CA LYS A 39 11.64 -9.63 5.57
C LYS A 39 11.15 -8.80 4.41
N THR A 40 10.39 -9.43 3.51
CA THR A 40 9.71 -8.69 2.45
C THR A 40 8.56 -7.85 3.01
N PHE A 41 8.11 -6.85 2.24
CA PHE A 41 7.00 -6.00 2.68
C PHE A 41 5.73 -6.79 2.99
N ILE A 42 5.38 -7.77 2.15
CA ILE A 42 4.18 -8.59 2.36
C ILE A 42 4.30 -9.45 3.62
N GLN A 43 5.49 -10.01 3.90
CA GLN A 43 5.76 -10.76 5.13
C GLN A 43 5.60 -9.86 6.35
N SER A 44 6.22 -8.68 6.34
CA SER A 44 6.14 -7.72 7.44
C SER A 44 4.69 -7.24 7.68
N THR A 45 3.92 -7.06 6.60
CA THR A 45 2.50 -6.67 6.69
C THR A 45 1.66 -7.83 7.24
N TYR A 46 1.84 -9.05 6.74
CA TYR A 46 1.12 -10.22 7.22
C TYR A 46 1.37 -10.47 8.72
N GLU A 47 2.62 -10.49 9.16
CA GLU A 47 2.99 -10.68 10.57
C GLU A 47 2.42 -9.57 11.49
N ARG A 48 2.37 -8.35 11.01
CA ARG A 48 1.79 -7.22 11.73
C ARG A 48 0.30 -7.46 12.02
N PHE A 49 -0.44 -8.00 11.05
CA PHE A 49 -1.86 -8.26 11.21
C PHE A 49 -2.18 -9.54 11.99
N LEU A 50 -1.26 -10.50 12.11
CA LEU A 50 -1.40 -11.63 13.04
C LEU A 50 -1.55 -11.19 14.51
N LYS A 51 -1.09 -9.98 14.87
CA LYS A 51 -1.30 -9.39 16.20
C LYS A 51 -2.70 -8.83 16.42
N VAL A 52 -3.46 -8.65 15.35
CA VAL A 52 -4.73 -7.89 15.36
C VAL A 52 -5.94 -8.75 15.07
N VAL A 53 -5.84 -9.65 14.09
CA VAL A 53 -6.94 -10.50 13.63
C VAL A 53 -6.53 -11.98 13.65
N PRO A 54 -7.50 -12.92 13.78
CA PRO A 54 -7.21 -14.34 13.63
C PRO A 54 -6.55 -14.64 12.28
N LYS A 55 -5.61 -15.59 12.26
CA LYS A 55 -4.87 -16.00 11.07
C LYS A 55 -5.80 -16.41 9.91
N GLU A 56 -6.83 -17.16 10.22
CA GLU A 56 -7.86 -17.62 9.29
C GLU A 56 -8.67 -16.50 8.64
N ASN A 57 -8.61 -15.29 9.21
CA ASN A 57 -9.31 -14.11 8.76
C ASN A 57 -8.41 -13.12 7.99
N ILE A 58 -7.15 -13.50 7.70
CA ILE A 58 -6.26 -12.69 6.85
C ILE A 58 -6.37 -13.19 5.41
N LEU A 59 -6.84 -12.34 4.52
CA LEU A 59 -6.90 -12.58 3.09
C LEU A 59 -5.83 -11.75 2.37
N ILE A 60 -5.26 -12.32 1.31
CA ILE A 60 -4.34 -11.60 0.41
C ILE A 60 -4.97 -11.58 -0.97
N VAL A 61 -5.05 -10.39 -1.57
CA VAL A 61 -5.51 -10.22 -2.95
C VAL A 61 -4.34 -9.80 -3.81
N THR A 62 -4.06 -10.57 -4.86
CA THR A 62 -2.93 -10.33 -5.77
C THR A 62 -3.24 -10.80 -7.18
N GLY A 63 -2.40 -10.44 -8.16
CA GLY A 63 -2.52 -10.97 -9.51
C GLY A 63 -2.22 -12.48 -9.55
N ASP A 64 -2.92 -13.22 -10.41
CA ASP A 64 -2.81 -14.68 -10.55
C ASP A 64 -1.37 -15.17 -10.75
N ARG A 65 -0.56 -14.43 -11.51
CA ARG A 65 0.87 -14.73 -11.75
C ARG A 65 1.75 -14.70 -10.48
N TYR A 66 1.27 -14.16 -9.38
CA TYR A 66 2.00 -14.04 -8.12
C TYR A 66 1.59 -15.10 -7.09
N HIS A 67 0.75 -16.06 -7.48
CA HIS A 67 0.31 -17.16 -6.61
C HIS A 67 1.49 -17.83 -5.89
N ASP A 68 2.45 -18.34 -6.67
CA ASP A 68 3.54 -19.14 -6.13
C ASP A 68 4.45 -18.36 -5.19
N ILE A 69 4.78 -17.10 -5.53
CA ILE A 69 5.62 -16.26 -4.67
C ILE A 69 4.94 -15.87 -3.35
N VAL A 70 3.61 -15.70 -3.34
CA VAL A 70 2.87 -15.48 -2.09
C VAL A 70 2.90 -16.73 -1.23
N MET A 71 2.64 -17.91 -1.80
CA MET A 71 2.65 -19.18 -1.06
C MET A 71 4.05 -19.56 -0.57
N GLU A 72 5.10 -19.18 -1.30
CA GLU A 72 6.49 -19.34 -0.85
C GLU A 72 6.82 -18.43 0.34
N GLN A 73 6.43 -17.15 0.26
CA GLN A 73 6.78 -16.15 1.28
C GLN A 73 5.89 -16.22 2.52
N ILE A 74 4.66 -16.70 2.38
CA ILE A 74 3.69 -16.85 3.49
C ILE A 74 3.14 -18.29 3.48
N PRO A 75 3.98 -19.29 3.82
CA PRO A 75 3.59 -20.70 3.75
C PRO A 75 2.45 -21.07 4.69
N ASP A 76 2.18 -20.23 5.66
CA ASP A 76 1.12 -20.39 6.63
C ASP A 76 -0.25 -19.83 6.19
N LEU A 77 -0.33 -19.18 5.03
CA LEU A 77 -1.59 -18.69 4.47
C LEU A 77 -2.44 -19.86 3.99
N ALA A 78 -3.70 -19.92 4.44
CA ALA A 78 -4.64 -20.90 3.90
C ALA A 78 -4.90 -20.61 2.40
N PRO A 79 -4.87 -21.63 1.51
CA PRO A 79 -5.03 -21.41 0.06
C PRO A 79 -6.31 -20.66 -0.31
N GLU A 80 -7.40 -20.91 0.41
CA GLU A 80 -8.69 -20.22 0.23
C GLU A 80 -8.68 -18.75 0.63
N ASN A 81 -7.62 -18.29 1.29
CA ASN A 81 -7.43 -16.89 1.68
C ASN A 81 -6.55 -16.12 0.67
N LEU A 82 -6.02 -16.79 -0.34
CA LEU A 82 -5.33 -16.16 -1.46
C LEU A 82 -6.32 -15.93 -2.61
N LEU A 83 -6.73 -14.69 -2.79
CA LEU A 83 -7.64 -14.27 -3.84
C LEU A 83 -6.84 -13.78 -5.06
N LEU A 84 -7.13 -14.34 -6.23
CA LEU A 84 -6.36 -14.10 -7.44
C LEU A 84 -7.14 -13.21 -8.42
N GLU A 85 -6.55 -12.07 -8.77
CA GLU A 85 -7.07 -11.15 -9.78
C GLU A 85 -6.51 -11.52 -11.16
N PRO A 86 -7.34 -11.84 -12.14
CA PRO A 86 -6.86 -12.14 -13.50
C PRO A 86 -6.32 -10.89 -14.22
N TYR A 87 -6.82 -9.71 -13.85
CA TYR A 87 -6.42 -8.42 -14.42
C TYR A 87 -6.31 -7.35 -13.33
N SER A 88 -5.34 -6.45 -13.44
CA SER A 88 -5.25 -5.30 -12.54
C SER A 88 -6.33 -4.27 -12.89
N ARG A 89 -7.23 -3.98 -11.94
CA ARG A 89 -8.36 -3.03 -12.08
C ARG A 89 -8.42 -1.99 -10.97
N ASN A 90 -7.26 -1.73 -10.30
CA ASN A 90 -7.17 -0.82 -9.15
C ASN A 90 -7.91 -1.36 -7.90
N THR A 91 -8.08 -0.53 -6.86
CA THR A 91 -8.45 -1.00 -5.52
C THR A 91 -9.94 -1.29 -5.35
N ALA A 92 -10.86 -0.66 -6.09
CA ALA A 92 -12.28 -0.90 -5.88
C ALA A 92 -12.73 -2.32 -6.28
N PRO A 93 -12.36 -2.90 -7.44
CA PRO A 93 -12.67 -4.30 -7.75
C PRO A 93 -11.98 -5.29 -6.82
N CYS A 94 -10.75 -5.03 -6.42
CA CYS A 94 -10.01 -5.81 -5.41
C CYS A 94 -10.80 -5.90 -4.09
N ILE A 95 -11.25 -4.75 -3.58
CA ILE A 95 -12.04 -4.65 -2.35
C ILE A 95 -13.42 -5.32 -2.52
N ALA A 96 -14.06 -5.18 -3.69
CA ALA A 96 -15.34 -5.84 -3.96
C ALA A 96 -15.19 -7.36 -3.88
N TYR A 97 -14.20 -7.93 -4.56
CA TYR A 97 -13.93 -9.36 -4.53
C TYR A 97 -13.72 -9.88 -3.10
N ALA A 98 -12.81 -9.23 -2.37
CA ALA A 98 -12.54 -9.60 -0.98
C ALA A 98 -13.79 -9.45 -0.08
N THR A 99 -14.54 -8.35 -0.24
CA THR A 99 -15.75 -8.08 0.55
C THR A 99 -16.81 -9.15 0.33
N TYR A 100 -17.09 -9.53 -0.92
CA TYR A 100 -18.07 -10.56 -1.23
C TYR A 100 -17.62 -11.94 -0.73
N THR A 101 -16.33 -12.27 -0.84
CA THR A 101 -15.75 -13.51 -0.29
C THR A 101 -15.94 -13.58 1.24
N ILE A 102 -15.64 -12.48 1.93
CA ILE A 102 -15.79 -12.40 3.39
C ILE A 102 -17.26 -12.49 3.79
N LEU A 103 -18.16 -11.75 3.13
CA LEU A 103 -19.58 -11.75 3.46
C LEU A 103 -20.23 -13.14 3.28
N LYS A 104 -19.74 -13.93 2.34
CA LYS A 104 -20.19 -15.33 2.18
C LYS A 104 -19.82 -16.21 3.38
N ARG A 105 -18.68 -15.91 4.03
CA ARG A 105 -18.19 -16.63 5.21
C ARG A 105 -18.79 -16.10 6.51
N ASP A 106 -18.90 -14.77 6.59
CA ASP A 106 -19.29 -14.07 7.82
C ASP A 106 -20.05 -12.76 7.51
N PRO A 107 -21.37 -12.77 7.63
CA PRO A 107 -22.20 -11.57 7.41
C PRO A 107 -21.97 -10.44 8.45
N GLN A 108 -21.32 -10.74 9.59
CA GLN A 108 -21.02 -9.77 10.65
C GLN A 108 -19.60 -9.19 10.56
N ALA A 109 -18.87 -9.53 9.52
CA ALA A 109 -17.47 -9.18 9.36
C ALA A 109 -17.22 -7.67 9.43
N ARG A 110 -16.17 -7.32 10.18
CA ARG A 110 -15.51 -6.02 10.19
C ARG A 110 -14.17 -6.19 9.52
N VAL A 111 -13.87 -5.34 8.57
CA VAL A 111 -12.72 -5.53 7.69
C VAL A 111 -11.78 -4.35 7.78
N VAL A 112 -10.49 -4.63 7.95
CA VAL A 112 -9.42 -3.70 7.63
C VAL A 112 -8.84 -4.06 6.26
N VAL A 113 -8.70 -3.07 5.39
CA VAL A 113 -8.05 -3.19 4.08
C VAL A 113 -6.77 -2.40 4.12
N THR A 114 -5.67 -2.98 3.67
CA THR A 114 -4.34 -2.38 3.71
C THR A 114 -3.54 -2.68 2.46
N PRO A 115 -2.71 -1.74 1.95
CA PRO A 115 -1.64 -2.06 1.03
C PRO A 115 -0.61 -3.01 1.67
N SER A 116 0.06 -3.81 0.85
CA SER A 116 1.06 -4.79 1.29
C SER A 116 2.46 -4.21 1.51
N ASP A 117 2.71 -2.95 1.12
CA ASP A 117 4.05 -2.40 0.89
C ASP A 117 4.35 -1.12 1.69
N HIS A 118 3.61 -0.92 2.79
CA HIS A 118 3.83 0.21 3.71
C HIS A 118 4.77 -0.16 4.86
N MET A 119 5.63 0.78 5.22
CA MET A 119 6.40 0.72 6.46
C MET A 119 5.62 1.28 7.64
N ILE A 120 5.78 0.63 8.78
CA ILE A 120 5.24 1.02 10.08
C ILE A 120 6.35 0.89 11.11
N ASP A 121 6.70 1.99 11.77
CA ASP A 121 7.83 2.03 12.71
C ASP A 121 7.48 1.39 14.06
N ASN A 122 6.25 1.61 14.54
CA ASN A 122 5.79 1.10 15.83
C ASN A 122 4.64 0.10 15.65
N ALA A 123 5.00 -1.18 15.62
CA ALA A 123 4.04 -2.27 15.38
C ALA A 123 3.04 -2.46 16.55
N GLU A 124 3.43 -2.17 17.78
CA GLU A 124 2.56 -2.26 18.96
C GLU A 124 1.48 -1.17 18.92
N LEU A 125 1.89 0.07 18.72
CA LEU A 125 0.96 1.20 18.59
C LEU A 125 0.05 1.04 17.35
N PHE A 126 0.56 0.46 16.28
CA PHE A 126 -0.26 0.09 15.12
C PHE A 126 -1.34 -0.91 15.50
N ALA A 127 -0.99 -2.02 16.18
CA ALA A 127 -1.94 -3.05 16.57
C ALA A 127 -3.01 -2.50 17.53
N GLU A 128 -2.62 -1.64 18.46
CA GLU A 128 -3.54 -0.95 19.38
C GLU A 128 -4.48 -0.02 18.58
N THR A 129 -3.95 0.78 17.66
CA THR A 129 -4.74 1.71 16.83
C THR A 129 -5.77 0.96 15.99
N ILE A 130 -5.38 -0.12 15.32
CA ILE A 130 -6.31 -0.94 14.52
C ILE A 130 -7.37 -1.58 15.42
N SER A 131 -7.00 -2.06 16.62
CA SER A 131 -7.94 -2.62 17.58
C SER A 131 -8.99 -1.58 18.00
N ASN A 132 -8.56 -0.36 18.36
CA ASN A 132 -9.44 0.74 18.74
C ASN A 132 -10.34 1.18 17.57
N ALA A 133 -9.83 1.13 16.35
CA ALA A 133 -10.60 1.42 15.14
C ALA A 133 -11.70 0.36 14.88
N PHE A 134 -11.41 -0.93 15.08
CA PHE A 134 -12.41 -1.99 15.04
C PHE A 134 -13.51 -1.80 16.08
N ASP A 135 -13.14 -1.42 17.33
CA ASP A 135 -14.10 -1.12 18.39
C ASP A 135 -15.02 0.03 18.01
N TYR A 136 -14.46 1.07 17.41
CA TYR A 136 -15.24 2.24 17.01
C TYR A 136 -16.24 1.92 15.89
N ILE A 137 -15.83 1.17 14.86
CA ILE A 137 -16.73 0.82 13.75
C ILE A 137 -17.78 -0.22 14.13
N GLU A 138 -17.58 -0.99 15.21
CA GLU A 138 -18.62 -1.93 15.70
C GLU A 138 -19.91 -1.21 16.06
N GLY A 139 -19.80 -0.08 16.77
CA GLY A 139 -20.93 0.76 17.17
C GLY A 139 -21.39 1.78 16.15
N ASN A 140 -20.64 1.96 15.05
CA ASN A 140 -20.86 3.05 14.09
C ASN A 140 -20.85 2.53 12.64
N ASP A 141 -21.82 2.93 11.85
CA ASP A 141 -21.96 2.53 10.45
C ASP A 141 -21.25 3.55 9.54
N ILE A 142 -19.93 3.53 9.57
CA ILE A 142 -19.03 4.48 8.90
C ILE A 142 -18.01 3.78 8.02
N LEU A 143 -17.38 4.54 7.14
CA LEU A 143 -16.19 4.14 6.37
C LEU A 143 -15.00 4.93 6.93
N MET A 144 -14.08 4.23 7.60
CA MET A 144 -12.94 4.86 8.26
C MET A 144 -11.67 4.70 7.43
N THR A 145 -10.86 5.75 7.36
CA THR A 145 -9.47 5.68 6.90
C THR A 145 -8.52 6.10 8.01
N LEU A 146 -7.26 5.71 7.94
CA LEU A 146 -6.21 6.19 8.85
C LEU A 146 -5.51 7.40 8.26
N GLY A 147 -5.48 8.49 9.02
CA GLY A 147 -4.87 9.76 8.63
C GLY A 147 -3.55 10.00 9.34
N VAL A 148 -2.49 10.21 8.57
CA VAL A 148 -1.13 10.47 9.09
C VAL A 148 -0.86 11.97 9.10
N VAL A 149 -0.34 12.50 10.20
CA VAL A 149 0.03 13.92 10.29
C VAL A 149 1.16 14.21 9.30
N PRO A 150 0.96 15.15 8.35
CA PRO A 150 1.98 15.43 7.34
C PRO A 150 3.17 16.17 7.95
N THR A 151 4.38 15.72 7.59
CA THR A 151 5.64 16.31 8.05
C THR A 151 6.34 17.14 6.95
N ARG A 152 5.89 17.03 5.71
CA ARG A 152 6.43 17.70 4.51
C ARG A 152 5.35 17.84 3.43
N PRO A 153 5.47 18.78 2.47
CA PRO A 153 4.51 18.92 1.37
C PRO A 153 4.76 17.85 0.29
N ASP A 154 4.33 16.60 0.57
CA ASP A 154 4.48 15.49 -0.35
C ASP A 154 3.38 15.49 -1.42
N THR A 155 3.75 15.37 -2.68
CA THR A 155 2.83 15.38 -3.82
C THR A 155 2.43 13.97 -4.29
N ASN A 156 2.98 12.94 -3.65
CA ASN A 156 2.68 11.55 -3.99
C ASN A 156 1.52 10.97 -3.17
N TYR A 157 1.07 11.68 -2.14
CA TYR A 157 0.03 11.23 -1.22
C TYR A 157 -1.30 11.94 -1.46
N GLY A 158 -2.39 11.24 -1.17
CA GLY A 158 -3.69 11.86 -0.96
C GLY A 158 -3.73 12.63 0.37
N TYR A 159 -4.52 13.69 0.42
CA TYR A 159 -4.74 14.51 1.61
C TYR A 159 -6.21 14.45 2.03
N ILE A 160 -6.44 14.34 3.34
CA ILE A 160 -7.75 14.26 3.96
C ILE A 160 -7.91 15.47 4.85
N GLN A 161 -8.92 16.31 4.59
CA GLN A 161 -9.30 17.39 5.50
C GLN A 161 -10.26 16.86 6.56
N ALA A 162 -9.91 16.99 7.83
CA ALA A 162 -10.76 16.62 8.94
C ALA A 162 -11.69 17.79 9.34
N CYS A 163 -12.88 17.47 9.84
CA CYS A 163 -13.74 18.44 10.50
C CYS A 163 -13.21 18.72 11.91
N GLY A 164 -13.03 19.98 12.31
CA GLY A 164 -12.60 20.35 13.68
C GLY A 164 -11.64 21.54 13.76
N GLY A 165 -11.22 22.10 12.63
CA GLY A 165 -10.31 23.26 12.58
C GLY A 165 -8.85 22.89 12.89
N SER A 166 -8.00 23.90 13.18
CA SER A 166 -6.55 23.76 13.31
C SER A 166 -6.05 22.90 14.49
N ASP A 167 -6.93 22.55 15.43
CA ASP A 167 -6.57 21.72 16.59
C ASP A 167 -6.72 20.20 16.36
N VAL A 168 -7.10 19.77 15.16
CA VAL A 168 -7.33 18.35 14.83
C VAL A 168 -6.09 17.47 15.04
N TYR A 169 -4.87 18.00 14.93
CA TYR A 169 -3.63 17.25 15.16
C TYR A 169 -3.42 16.83 16.63
N LYS A 170 -4.12 17.47 17.56
CA LYS A 170 -4.10 17.12 18.99
C LYS A 170 -5.12 16.02 19.33
N ASN A 171 -6.03 15.74 18.41
CA ASN A 171 -7.08 14.76 18.61
C ASN A 171 -6.52 13.34 18.42
N ASP A 172 -7.00 12.42 19.22
CA ASP A 172 -6.70 10.99 19.20
C ASP A 172 -7.96 10.12 18.93
N ARG A 173 -9.04 10.76 18.47
CA ARG A 173 -10.33 10.12 18.20
C ARG A 173 -10.70 10.22 16.72
N PRO A 174 -11.55 9.30 16.23
CA PRO A 174 -12.09 9.39 14.88
C PRO A 174 -12.83 10.72 14.65
N MET A 175 -12.59 11.32 13.49
CA MET A 175 -13.17 12.59 13.05
C MET A 175 -13.85 12.42 11.69
N LYS A 176 -14.93 13.18 11.47
CA LYS A 176 -15.58 13.19 10.17
C LYS A 176 -14.66 13.84 9.13
N VAL A 177 -14.62 13.26 7.94
CA VAL A 177 -13.88 13.82 6.80
C VAL A 177 -14.72 14.92 6.15
N LYS A 178 -14.06 16.01 5.79
CA LYS A 178 -14.67 17.13 5.06
C LYS A 178 -14.41 17.00 3.56
N THR A 179 -13.16 16.74 3.18
CA THR A 179 -12.78 16.54 1.77
C THR A 179 -11.63 15.57 1.66
N PHE A 180 -11.52 14.94 0.48
CA PHE A 180 -10.33 14.25 0.00
C PHE A 180 -9.72 15.04 -1.16
N THR A 181 -8.40 15.05 -1.27
CA THR A 181 -7.68 15.60 -2.42
C THR A 181 -6.53 14.68 -2.77
N GLU A 182 -6.61 14.02 -3.89
CA GLU A 182 -5.60 13.05 -4.32
C GLU A 182 -4.46 13.77 -5.03
N LYS A 183 -3.23 13.55 -4.55
CA LYS A 183 -1.97 14.01 -5.15
C LYS A 183 -1.97 15.47 -5.60
N PRO A 184 -2.08 16.43 -4.66
CA PRO A 184 -2.07 17.86 -4.97
C PRO A 184 -0.71 18.28 -5.55
N ASP A 185 -0.66 19.41 -6.23
CA ASP A 185 0.61 20.04 -6.55
C ASP A 185 1.33 20.55 -5.28
N ARG A 186 2.61 20.92 -5.42
CA ARG A 186 3.45 21.27 -4.27
C ARG A 186 2.97 22.52 -3.53
N GLU A 187 2.43 23.50 -4.25
CA GLU A 187 1.95 24.75 -3.63
C GLU A 187 0.67 24.48 -2.82
N LEU A 188 -0.23 23.69 -3.36
CA LEU A 188 -1.44 23.28 -2.65
C LEU A 188 -1.10 22.40 -1.44
N ALA A 189 -0.14 21.49 -1.57
CA ALA A 189 0.34 20.66 -0.45
C ALA A 189 0.92 21.51 0.69
N LYS A 190 1.67 22.59 0.39
CA LYS A 190 2.16 23.55 1.39
C LYS A 190 1.01 24.26 2.10
N VAL A 191 -0.01 24.69 1.35
CA VAL A 191 -1.20 25.32 1.93
C VAL A 191 -1.90 24.34 2.86
N PHE A 192 -2.12 23.10 2.46
CA PHE A 192 -2.76 22.07 3.30
C PHE A 192 -2.04 21.89 4.65
N ILE A 193 -0.72 21.79 4.64
CA ILE A 193 0.06 21.68 5.88
C ILE A 193 -0.08 22.93 6.76
N SER A 194 -0.04 24.11 6.15
CA SER A 194 -0.11 25.38 6.90
C SER A 194 -1.44 25.61 7.60
N THR A 195 -2.53 25.00 7.11
CA THR A 195 -3.85 25.11 7.76
C THR A 195 -3.95 24.29 9.05
N GLY A 196 -3.15 23.22 9.19
CA GLY A 196 -3.22 22.30 10.31
C GLY A 196 -4.46 21.42 10.35
N GLU A 197 -5.21 21.30 9.23
CA GLU A 197 -6.45 20.54 9.13
C GLU A 197 -6.34 19.27 8.27
N PHE A 198 -5.22 19.09 7.58
CA PHE A 198 -5.05 18.01 6.61
C PHE A 198 -4.12 16.92 7.11
N PHE A 199 -4.46 15.68 6.76
CA PHE A 199 -3.69 14.48 7.03
C PHE A 199 -3.36 13.79 5.70
N TRP A 200 -2.27 13.04 5.64
CA TRP A 200 -2.03 12.13 4.53
C TRP A 200 -2.98 10.94 4.61
N ASN A 201 -3.56 10.55 3.50
CA ASN A 201 -4.32 9.32 3.38
C ASN A 201 -3.36 8.13 3.34
N SER A 202 -3.41 7.28 4.37
CA SER A 202 -2.55 6.09 4.43
C SER A 202 -2.98 4.97 3.49
N GLY A 203 -4.18 5.04 2.90
CA GLY A 203 -4.73 3.93 2.12
C GLY A 203 -5.12 2.70 2.97
N ILE A 204 -5.15 2.83 4.30
CA ILE A 204 -5.64 1.80 5.22
C ILE A 204 -7.07 2.17 5.61
N PHE A 205 -8.01 1.27 5.34
CA PHE A 205 -9.43 1.50 5.54
C PHE A 205 -10.04 0.47 6.48
N LEU A 206 -11.04 0.88 7.26
CA LEU A 206 -11.80 -0.02 8.13
C LEU A 206 -13.31 0.25 7.99
N TRP A 207 -14.09 -0.82 7.94
CA TRP A 207 -15.55 -0.76 7.84
C TRP A 207 -16.21 -2.10 8.16
N LYS A 208 -17.53 -2.09 8.33
CA LYS A 208 -18.31 -3.32 8.28
C LYS A 208 -18.41 -3.78 6.83
N ALA A 209 -18.21 -5.06 6.57
CA ALA A 209 -18.27 -5.62 5.21
C ALA A 209 -19.61 -5.29 4.52
N GLU A 210 -20.71 -5.39 5.24
CA GLU A 210 -22.04 -5.05 4.73
C GLU A 210 -22.20 -3.55 4.42
N ASN A 211 -21.55 -2.65 5.19
CA ASN A 211 -21.62 -1.22 4.93
C ASN A 211 -20.87 -0.85 3.65
N ILE A 212 -19.64 -1.34 3.46
CA ILE A 212 -18.88 -1.06 2.23
C ILE A 212 -19.58 -1.69 1.01
N ARG A 213 -20.16 -2.89 1.12
CA ARG A 213 -20.95 -3.51 0.05
C ARG A 213 -22.08 -2.57 -0.42
N ARG A 214 -22.95 -2.15 0.50
CA ARG A 214 -24.05 -1.21 0.18
C ARG A 214 -23.58 0.10 -0.40
N THR A 215 -22.47 0.62 0.14
CA THR A 215 -21.90 1.89 -0.33
C THR A 215 -21.32 1.76 -1.73
N MET A 216 -20.65 0.66 -2.04
CA MET A 216 -20.17 0.38 -3.40
C MET A 216 -21.32 0.16 -4.39
N GLU A 217 -22.39 -0.51 -4.00
CA GLU A 217 -23.58 -0.67 -4.84
C GLU A 217 -24.22 0.68 -5.18
N LYS A 218 -24.18 1.63 -4.26
CA LYS A 218 -24.70 2.99 -4.47
C LYS A 218 -23.81 3.85 -5.38
N TYR A 219 -22.49 3.84 -5.16
CA TYR A 219 -21.57 4.80 -5.80
C TYR A 219 -20.76 4.21 -6.97
N LEU A 220 -20.67 2.88 -7.04
CA LEU A 220 -19.93 2.13 -8.08
C LEU A 220 -20.79 0.97 -8.67
N PRO A 221 -22.04 1.23 -9.11
CA PRO A 221 -22.90 0.18 -9.65
C PRO A 221 -22.28 -0.50 -10.87
N GLU A 222 -21.41 0.20 -11.63
CA GLU A 222 -20.70 -0.37 -12.78
C GLU A 222 -19.65 -1.41 -12.39
N VAL A 223 -19.14 -1.37 -11.15
CA VAL A 223 -18.24 -2.38 -10.59
C VAL A 223 -19.07 -3.51 -9.97
N THR A 224 -20.01 -3.19 -9.09
CA THR A 224 -20.73 -4.21 -8.31
C THR A 224 -21.64 -5.10 -9.15
N ARG A 225 -22.17 -4.60 -10.28
CA ARG A 225 -22.93 -5.41 -11.25
C ARG A 225 -22.11 -6.55 -11.86
N GLN A 226 -20.80 -6.39 -12.01
CA GLN A 226 -19.93 -7.43 -12.53
C GLN A 226 -19.82 -8.63 -11.58
N PHE A 227 -20.02 -8.39 -10.28
CA PHE A 227 -20.03 -9.42 -9.24
C PHE A 227 -21.43 -9.96 -8.93
N GLN A 228 -22.44 -9.65 -9.72
CA GLN A 228 -23.80 -10.16 -9.51
C GLN A 228 -23.83 -11.68 -9.60
N GLY A 229 -24.39 -12.34 -8.56
CA GLY A 229 -24.41 -13.81 -8.42
C GLY A 229 -23.22 -14.37 -7.63
N TRP A 230 -22.46 -13.51 -6.94
CA TRP A 230 -21.31 -13.89 -6.12
C TRP A 230 -21.67 -14.95 -5.06
N GLU A 231 -22.86 -14.91 -4.49
CA GLU A 231 -23.33 -15.84 -3.47
C GLU A 231 -23.26 -17.31 -3.92
N ASN A 232 -23.51 -17.54 -5.22
CA ASN A 232 -23.52 -18.87 -5.81
C ASN A 232 -22.17 -19.29 -6.41
N ALA A 233 -21.30 -18.32 -6.72
CA ALA A 233 -20.07 -18.58 -7.46
C ALA A 233 -18.82 -18.68 -6.55
N LEU A 234 -18.64 -17.75 -5.61
CA LEU A 234 -17.45 -17.71 -4.76
C LEU A 234 -17.37 -18.94 -3.86
N GLY A 235 -16.17 -19.46 -3.62
CA GLY A 235 -15.92 -20.66 -2.83
C GLY A 235 -16.43 -21.96 -3.51
N THR A 236 -16.64 -21.94 -4.82
CA THR A 236 -17.08 -23.11 -5.60
C THR A 236 -16.15 -23.38 -6.78
N SER A 237 -16.34 -24.48 -7.48
CA SER A 237 -15.52 -24.83 -8.67
C SER A 237 -15.64 -23.86 -9.84
N VAL A 238 -16.65 -22.97 -9.85
CA VAL A 238 -16.85 -21.97 -10.91
C VAL A 238 -16.31 -20.59 -10.56
N GLU A 239 -15.68 -20.44 -9.38
CA GLU A 239 -15.17 -19.15 -8.93
C GLU A 239 -14.20 -18.50 -9.91
N ASN A 240 -13.21 -19.23 -10.42
CA ASN A 240 -12.22 -18.70 -11.36
C ASN A 240 -12.86 -18.16 -12.64
N GLU A 241 -13.82 -18.88 -13.21
CA GLU A 241 -14.56 -18.42 -14.40
C GLU A 241 -15.39 -17.18 -14.09
N PHE A 242 -16.07 -17.17 -12.95
CA PHE A 242 -16.86 -16.04 -12.49
C PHE A 242 -16.01 -14.79 -12.30
N ILE A 243 -14.87 -14.88 -11.62
CA ILE A 243 -13.97 -13.76 -11.36
C ILE A 243 -13.32 -13.27 -12.65
N THR A 244 -12.91 -14.17 -13.55
CA THR A 244 -12.36 -13.78 -14.87
C THR A 244 -13.36 -12.95 -15.66
N ARG A 245 -14.63 -13.37 -15.71
CA ARG A 245 -15.71 -12.62 -16.36
C ARG A 245 -15.92 -11.27 -15.67
N ALA A 246 -16.02 -11.24 -14.34
CA ALA A 246 -16.25 -10.02 -13.58
C ALA A 246 -15.15 -8.97 -13.84
N TYR A 247 -13.88 -9.39 -13.87
CA TYR A 247 -12.75 -8.48 -14.08
C TYR A 247 -12.57 -8.04 -15.53
N THR A 248 -13.03 -8.82 -16.52
CA THR A 248 -12.92 -8.47 -17.95
C THR A 248 -13.60 -7.14 -18.25
N ASP A 249 -14.81 -6.95 -17.77
CA ASP A 249 -15.63 -5.76 -18.03
C ASP A 249 -15.60 -4.75 -16.86
N CYS A 250 -14.84 -5.05 -15.80
CA CYS A 250 -14.79 -4.18 -14.64
C CYS A 250 -14.02 -2.89 -14.89
N ARG A 251 -14.59 -1.77 -14.44
CA ARG A 251 -13.96 -0.46 -14.51
C ARG A 251 -12.68 -0.41 -13.66
N ASN A 252 -11.61 0.18 -14.22
CA ASN A 252 -10.39 0.47 -13.49
C ASN A 252 -10.58 1.75 -12.65
N ILE A 253 -10.80 1.60 -11.34
CA ILE A 253 -11.07 2.72 -10.43
C ILE A 253 -10.60 2.39 -9.00
N SER A 254 -10.04 3.39 -8.30
CA SER A 254 -9.71 3.23 -6.88
C SER A 254 -10.94 3.41 -6.00
N ILE A 255 -10.89 2.84 -4.80
CA ILE A 255 -11.92 3.02 -3.77
C ILE A 255 -12.00 4.48 -3.31
N ASP A 256 -10.87 5.19 -3.32
CA ASP A 256 -10.79 6.59 -2.96
C ASP A 256 -11.70 7.43 -3.86
N TYR A 257 -11.45 7.42 -5.18
CA TYR A 257 -12.25 8.16 -6.16
C TYR A 257 -13.68 7.61 -6.32
N GLY A 258 -13.82 6.31 -6.17
CA GLY A 258 -15.10 5.64 -6.40
C GLY A 258 -16.10 5.84 -5.27
N VAL A 259 -15.63 5.83 -4.03
CA VAL A 259 -16.46 5.79 -2.82
C VAL A 259 -16.06 6.86 -1.82
N MET A 260 -14.80 6.89 -1.36
CA MET A 260 -14.41 7.69 -0.19
C MET A 260 -14.58 9.20 -0.40
N GLU A 261 -14.37 9.70 -1.61
CA GLU A 261 -14.58 11.09 -1.97
C GLU A 261 -16.06 11.49 -2.14
N LYS A 262 -16.95 10.49 -2.35
CA LYS A 262 -18.35 10.75 -2.68
C LYS A 262 -19.32 10.54 -1.52
N THR A 263 -18.92 9.70 -0.56
CA THR A 263 -19.78 9.35 0.56
C THR A 263 -19.68 10.36 1.70
N ASP A 264 -20.80 10.62 2.37
CA ASP A 264 -20.87 11.40 3.59
C ASP A 264 -20.57 10.59 4.87
N GLN A 265 -20.33 9.28 4.71
CA GLN A 265 -19.97 8.34 5.78
C GLN A 265 -18.45 8.23 6.01
N SER A 266 -17.63 9.04 5.33
CA SER A 266 -16.17 9.01 5.48
C SER A 266 -15.73 9.61 6.82
N TRP A 267 -14.97 8.84 7.57
CA TRP A 267 -14.32 9.23 8.82
C TRP A 267 -12.84 8.96 8.76
N MET A 268 -12.06 9.66 9.55
CA MET A 268 -10.63 9.51 9.64
C MET A 268 -10.20 9.30 11.09
N TYR A 269 -9.30 8.34 11.35
CA TYR A 269 -8.65 8.17 12.63
C TYR A 269 -7.20 8.66 12.54
N PRO A 270 -6.80 9.68 13.33
CA PRO A 270 -5.43 10.19 13.31
C PRO A 270 -4.47 9.17 13.91
N VAL A 271 -3.32 8.96 13.23
CA VAL A 271 -2.34 7.95 13.65
C VAL A 271 -0.95 8.54 13.84
N LYS A 272 -0.17 7.93 14.77
CA LYS A 272 1.16 8.38 15.19
C LYS A 272 2.19 7.24 15.27
N PHE A 273 1.91 6.09 14.65
CA PHE A 273 2.78 4.90 14.73
C PHE A 273 4.00 4.93 13.80
N GLY A 274 4.27 6.06 13.16
CA GLY A 274 5.26 6.13 12.09
C GLY A 274 4.79 5.36 10.86
N TRP A 275 4.52 6.09 9.76
CA TRP A 275 4.02 5.51 8.51
C TRP A 275 4.78 6.07 7.32
N GLY A 276 5.11 5.21 6.38
CA GLY A 276 5.67 5.59 5.10
C GLY A 276 5.20 4.67 3.98
N ASP A 277 4.68 5.27 2.90
CA ASP A 277 4.62 4.61 1.61
C ASP A 277 5.98 4.80 0.94
N ILE A 278 6.78 3.74 0.92
CA ILE A 278 8.05 3.75 0.19
C ILE A 278 7.73 3.63 -1.30
N GLY A 279 7.29 4.73 -1.90
CA GLY A 279 6.86 4.77 -3.30
C GLY A 279 8.00 5.02 -4.30
N THR A 280 9.16 5.50 -3.86
CA THR A 280 10.30 5.89 -4.70
C THR A 280 11.62 5.64 -3.99
N TRP A 281 12.73 5.63 -4.73
CA TRP A 281 14.09 5.58 -4.18
C TRP A 281 14.39 6.76 -3.25
N GLU A 282 13.89 7.96 -3.57
CA GLU A 282 14.01 9.13 -2.70
C GLU A 282 13.27 8.92 -1.37
N SER A 283 12.06 8.36 -1.41
CA SER A 283 11.32 8.06 -0.18
C SER A 283 12.04 7.02 0.67
N LEU A 284 12.67 6.01 0.07
CA LEU A 284 13.53 5.05 0.77
C LEU A 284 14.72 5.75 1.43
N TYR A 285 15.46 6.59 0.67
CA TYR A 285 16.56 7.36 1.22
C TYR A 285 16.15 8.19 2.46
N ASN A 286 14.98 8.82 2.40
CA ASN A 286 14.51 9.69 3.48
C ASN A 286 14.22 8.92 4.78
N ILE A 287 13.79 7.67 4.71
CA ILE A 287 13.45 6.86 5.89
C ILE A 287 14.61 6.03 6.43
N ILE A 288 15.67 5.77 5.65
CA ILE A 288 16.86 5.07 6.15
C ILE A 288 17.46 5.90 7.31
N PRO A 289 17.49 5.35 8.55
CA PRO A 289 17.95 6.11 9.70
C PRO A 289 19.46 6.26 9.74
N GLU A 290 20.18 5.25 9.25
CA GLU A 290 21.64 5.21 9.25
C GLU A 290 22.21 5.85 8.00
N LYS A 291 22.69 7.08 8.14
CA LYS A 291 23.45 7.78 7.12
C LYS A 291 24.83 8.14 7.67
N ASP A 292 25.83 8.12 6.80
CA ASP A 292 27.15 8.59 7.18
C ASP A 292 27.16 10.12 7.45
N ARG A 293 28.31 10.64 7.91
CA ARG A 293 28.48 12.09 8.22
C ARG A 293 28.25 13.02 7.03
N ASN A 294 28.29 12.51 5.81
CA ASN A 294 28.04 13.26 4.58
C ASN A 294 26.61 13.05 4.08
N GLY A 295 25.74 12.36 4.85
CA GLY A 295 24.36 12.07 4.49
C GLY A 295 24.19 10.95 3.46
N ASN A 296 25.20 10.10 3.24
CA ASN A 296 25.06 8.97 2.33
C ASN A 296 24.35 7.80 3.03
N ALA A 297 23.32 7.24 2.38
CA ALA A 297 22.65 6.02 2.78
C ALA A 297 23.17 4.85 1.95
N VAL A 298 23.70 3.81 2.59
CA VAL A 298 24.43 2.73 1.90
C VAL A 298 23.87 1.38 2.35
N SER A 299 23.29 0.65 1.41
CA SER A 299 22.87 -0.75 1.53
C SER A 299 23.68 -1.59 0.54
N ALA A 300 24.96 -1.84 0.89
CA ALA A 300 25.89 -2.66 0.15
C ALA A 300 26.97 -3.20 1.09
N GLU A 301 27.47 -4.43 0.85
CA GLU A 301 28.43 -5.09 1.74
C GLU A 301 29.83 -4.46 1.70
N LYS A 302 30.30 -4.11 0.50
CA LYS A 302 31.65 -3.55 0.28
C LYS A 302 31.57 -2.25 -0.50
N THR A 303 31.99 -1.17 0.12
CA THR A 303 31.94 0.15 -0.50
C THR A 303 33.24 0.92 -0.32
N LEU A 304 33.55 1.74 -1.32
CA LEU A 304 34.58 2.79 -1.25
C LEU A 304 33.90 4.10 -1.71
N ILE A 305 33.68 5.02 -0.78
CA ILE A 305 32.96 6.28 -1.02
C ILE A 305 33.85 7.45 -0.64
N GLU A 306 34.19 8.30 -1.63
CA GLU A 306 35.04 9.48 -1.45
C GLU A 306 34.41 10.71 -2.12
N ASP A 307 34.59 11.88 -1.53
CA ASP A 307 34.13 13.18 -2.08
C ASP A 307 32.66 13.15 -2.53
N THR A 308 31.82 12.45 -1.76
CA THR A 308 30.44 12.11 -2.12
C THR A 308 29.49 12.48 -0.98
N SER A 309 28.34 13.09 -1.30
CA SER A 309 27.35 13.52 -0.31
C SER A 309 25.91 13.31 -0.76
N GLY A 310 25.03 12.99 0.20
CA GLY A 310 23.60 12.83 -0.05
C GLY A 310 23.23 11.68 -0.99
N VAL A 311 24.09 10.70 -1.20
CA VAL A 311 23.90 9.63 -2.18
C VAL A 311 23.16 8.43 -1.54
N LEU A 312 22.28 7.81 -2.32
CA LEU A 312 21.72 6.49 -2.01
C LEU A 312 22.50 5.43 -2.81
N VAL A 313 23.13 4.49 -2.13
CA VAL A 313 23.76 3.32 -2.75
C VAL A 313 23.02 2.07 -2.33
N VAL A 314 22.48 1.31 -3.30
CA VAL A 314 21.80 0.03 -3.06
C VAL A 314 22.42 -1.03 -3.95
N SER A 315 22.95 -2.09 -3.35
CA SER A 315 23.43 -3.27 -4.04
C SER A 315 23.03 -4.52 -3.25
N PRO A 316 21.88 -5.11 -3.59
CA PRO A 316 21.39 -6.33 -2.90
C PRO A 316 22.34 -7.52 -3.10
N GLU A 317 23.14 -7.50 -4.17
CA GLU A 317 24.15 -8.54 -4.45
C GLU A 317 25.43 -8.27 -3.66
N LYS A 318 25.67 -9.10 -2.65
CA LYS A 318 26.80 -9.00 -1.69
C LYS A 318 28.19 -9.36 -2.25
N LYS A 319 28.37 -9.36 -3.59
CA LYS A 319 29.59 -9.87 -4.22
C LYS A 319 30.49 -8.79 -4.83
N LYS A 320 29.97 -7.58 -5.04
CA LYS A 320 30.69 -6.51 -5.72
C LYS A 320 31.22 -5.49 -4.74
N LEU A 321 32.39 -4.90 -5.06
CA LEU A 321 32.83 -3.65 -4.48
C LEU A 321 32.15 -2.50 -5.24
N ILE A 322 31.41 -1.65 -4.54
CA ILE A 322 30.82 -0.44 -5.09
C ILE A 322 31.71 0.74 -4.75
N ALA A 323 32.39 1.30 -5.75
CA ALA A 323 33.25 2.46 -5.58
C ALA A 323 32.57 3.71 -6.17
N VAL A 324 32.36 4.73 -5.36
CA VAL A 324 31.67 5.97 -5.74
C VAL A 324 32.54 7.16 -5.34
N LYS A 325 32.82 8.07 -6.28
CA LYS A 325 33.59 9.28 -6.03
C LYS A 325 32.98 10.50 -6.72
N GLY A 326 32.86 11.61 -6.00
CA GLY A 326 32.48 12.91 -6.56
C GLY A 326 31.01 13.03 -6.98
N LEU A 327 30.09 12.26 -6.38
CA LEU A 327 28.65 12.37 -6.62
C LEU A 327 27.97 13.17 -5.49
N GLU A 328 26.97 13.97 -5.86
CA GLU A 328 26.13 14.73 -4.93
C GLU A 328 24.66 14.56 -5.31
N ASP A 329 23.83 14.12 -4.33
CA ASP A 329 22.38 13.89 -4.49
C ASP A 329 22.00 12.91 -5.61
N TYR A 330 22.79 11.86 -5.80
CA TYR A 330 22.52 10.79 -6.77
C TYR A 330 22.03 9.51 -6.09
N MET A 331 21.42 8.63 -6.87
CA MET A 331 21.23 7.22 -6.53
C MET A 331 22.09 6.33 -7.44
N VAL A 332 22.68 5.31 -6.84
CA VAL A 332 23.46 4.26 -7.48
C VAL A 332 22.83 2.94 -7.08
N ILE A 333 22.11 2.33 -8.01
CA ILE A 333 21.39 1.08 -7.78
C ILE A 333 22.01 0.00 -8.67
N ASP A 334 22.66 -0.96 -8.05
CA ASP A 334 23.38 -2.04 -8.73
C ASP A 334 22.68 -3.38 -8.46
N THR A 335 22.36 -4.09 -9.52
CA THR A 335 21.85 -5.47 -9.49
C THR A 335 22.78 -6.40 -10.29
N ASP A 336 22.45 -7.68 -10.41
CA ASP A 336 23.25 -8.61 -11.21
C ASP A 336 23.41 -8.19 -12.67
N ASP A 337 22.36 -7.61 -13.24
CA ASP A 337 22.21 -7.39 -14.68
C ASP A 337 21.98 -5.92 -15.08
N VAL A 338 21.76 -5.01 -14.10
CA VAL A 338 21.49 -3.59 -14.36
C VAL A 338 22.19 -2.71 -13.33
N LEU A 339 22.84 -1.65 -13.83
CA LEU A 339 23.32 -0.53 -13.02
C LEU A 339 22.56 0.74 -13.41
N VAL A 340 21.98 1.42 -12.41
CA VAL A 340 21.35 2.72 -12.57
C VAL A 340 22.12 3.77 -11.78
N ILE A 341 22.44 4.86 -12.44
CA ILE A 341 23.02 6.07 -11.81
C ILE A 341 22.22 7.27 -12.30
N CYS A 342 21.51 7.93 -11.42
CA CYS A 342 20.76 9.14 -11.76
C CYS A 342 20.54 10.04 -10.54
N PRO A 343 20.15 11.32 -10.73
CA PRO A 343 19.79 12.18 -9.62
C PRO A 343 18.68 11.55 -8.75
N LYS A 344 18.80 11.71 -7.44
CA LYS A 344 17.87 11.11 -6.47
C LYS A 344 16.46 11.69 -6.57
N ASP A 345 16.33 13.02 -6.81
CA ASP A 345 15.05 13.71 -7.07
C ASP A 345 14.79 13.76 -8.58
N ASP A 346 14.68 12.60 -9.23
CA ASP A 346 14.32 12.55 -10.64
C ASP A 346 12.81 12.31 -10.82
N LYS A 347 12.06 13.40 -11.02
CA LYS A 347 10.63 13.37 -11.31
C LYS A 347 10.28 12.64 -12.61
N LYS A 348 11.24 12.52 -13.54
CA LYS A 348 11.10 11.83 -14.83
C LYS A 348 11.58 10.39 -14.78
N PHE A 349 12.04 9.89 -13.62
CA PHE A 349 12.54 8.53 -13.49
C PHE A 349 11.52 7.49 -13.99
N LYS A 350 10.23 7.69 -13.71
CA LYS A 350 9.16 6.84 -14.22
C LYS A 350 9.08 6.86 -15.76
N ASP A 351 9.27 8.02 -16.36
CA ASP A 351 9.25 8.17 -17.82
C ASP A 351 10.51 7.54 -18.44
N PHE A 352 11.66 7.71 -17.80
CA PHE A 352 12.92 7.07 -18.18
C PHE A 352 12.79 5.55 -18.21
N ILE A 353 12.28 4.93 -17.12
CA ILE A 353 12.10 3.48 -17.06
C ILE A 353 10.98 2.97 -17.97
N SER A 354 10.07 3.82 -18.45
CA SER A 354 9.07 3.39 -19.44
C SER A 354 9.71 2.96 -20.77
N GLY A 355 10.89 3.49 -21.10
CA GLY A 355 11.71 3.05 -22.24
C GLY A 355 12.17 1.59 -22.17
N ILE A 356 12.20 0.99 -20.98
CA ILE A 356 12.53 -0.44 -20.80
C ILE A 356 11.44 -1.36 -21.38
N GLY A 357 10.25 -0.82 -21.64
CA GLY A 357 9.20 -1.53 -22.38
C GLY A 357 9.50 -1.79 -23.87
N MET A 358 10.62 -1.30 -24.39
CA MET A 358 11.07 -1.62 -25.76
C MET A 358 11.48 -3.10 -25.88
N PRO A 359 11.22 -3.79 -26.99
CA PRO A 359 11.49 -5.23 -27.14
C PRO A 359 12.93 -5.63 -26.82
N GLU A 360 13.90 -4.77 -27.11
CA GLU A 360 15.34 -5.01 -26.85
C GLU A 360 15.69 -5.05 -25.35
N PHE A 361 14.86 -4.45 -24.48
CA PHE A 361 15.08 -4.39 -23.03
C PHE A 361 14.08 -5.25 -22.24
N GLU A 362 13.21 -6.01 -22.88
CA GLU A 362 12.14 -6.77 -22.23
C GLU A 362 12.63 -7.68 -21.09
N LYS A 363 13.83 -8.28 -21.25
CA LYS A 363 14.45 -9.14 -20.22
C LYS A 363 14.79 -8.39 -18.92
N TYR A 364 14.85 -7.07 -18.94
CA TYR A 364 15.16 -6.23 -17.79
C TYR A 364 13.91 -5.64 -17.12
N ARG A 365 12.73 -6.00 -17.60
CA ARG A 365 11.44 -5.47 -17.15
C ARG A 365 10.85 -6.08 -15.87
#